data_0ecfb194735274b78d8d8a1c0b155201
#
_entry.id   0ecfb194735274b78d8d8a1c0b155201
#
_cell.length_a   1.000
_cell.length_b   1.000
_cell.length_c   1.000
_cell.angle_alpha   90.00
_cell.angle_beta   90.00
_cell.angle_gamma   90.00
#
_symmetry.space_group_name_H-M   'P 1'
#
loop_
_entity.id
_entity.type
_entity.pdbx_description
1 polymer ?
#
loop_
_entity_poly.entity_id
_entity_poly.type
_entity_poly.pdbx_seq_one_letter_code
_entity_poly.pdbx_strand_id
1 'polypeptide(L)'
;MSSNPEDLKLLTLAKATMARSNSKSAAALRDNTGRTYVAIPVKSGDFEVDSLIAVLVVAKASSINGIEAIVVCGQEPAPSSVSVIKSEDSGAKLYLVSEADELISL
;
A
#
# COMPACT_ATOMS: atom_id res chain seq x y z
N MET A 1 5.08 -14.91 -1.94
CA MET A 1 5.75 -14.39 -0.74
C MET A 1 7.10 -13.77 -1.14
N SER A 2 7.42 -12.62 -0.60
CA SER A 2 8.67 -11.93 -0.95
C SER A 2 9.65 -11.93 0.22
N SER A 3 10.93 -12.13 -0.08
CA SER A 3 12.01 -11.96 0.90
C SER A 3 12.92 -10.79 0.50
N ASN A 4 12.52 -10.00 -0.49
CA ASN A 4 13.29 -8.84 -0.94
C ASN A 4 13.42 -7.83 0.21
N PRO A 5 14.65 -7.44 0.61
CA PRO A 5 14.86 -6.50 1.72
C PRO A 5 14.13 -5.17 1.53
N GLU A 6 14.01 -4.69 0.29
CA GLU A 6 13.31 -3.42 0.03
C GLU A 6 11.81 -3.56 0.25
N ASP A 7 11.24 -4.72 -0.08
CA ASP A 7 9.82 -4.98 0.17
C ASP A 7 9.58 -5.15 1.68
N LEU A 8 10.52 -5.75 2.41
CA LEU A 8 10.42 -5.88 3.86
C LEU A 8 10.51 -4.51 4.56
N LYS A 9 11.24 -3.55 3.98
CA LYS A 9 11.23 -2.18 4.49
C LYS A 9 9.86 -1.54 4.34
N LEU A 10 9.15 -1.82 3.23
CA LEU A 10 7.78 -1.35 3.06
C LEU A 10 6.84 -1.96 4.09
N LEU A 11 7.02 -3.25 4.40
CA LEU A 11 6.23 -3.90 5.46
C LEU A 11 6.41 -3.16 6.79
N THR A 12 7.66 -2.88 7.16
CA THR A 12 7.97 -2.17 8.40
C THR A 12 7.34 -0.78 8.41
N LEU A 13 7.41 -0.06 7.29
CA LEU A 13 6.86 1.28 7.15
C LEU A 13 5.32 1.26 7.26
N ALA A 14 4.67 0.32 6.60
CA ALA A 14 3.21 0.19 6.66
C ALA A 14 2.75 -0.14 8.09
N LYS A 15 3.40 -1.08 8.76
CA LYS A 15 3.04 -1.44 10.13
C LYS A 15 3.25 -0.29 11.09
N ALA A 16 4.35 0.46 10.96
CA ALA A 16 4.60 1.63 11.81
C ALA A 16 3.55 2.71 11.59
N THR A 17 3.15 2.94 10.34
CA THR A 17 2.12 3.92 10.01
C THR A 17 0.78 3.52 10.61
N MET A 18 0.40 2.24 10.50
CA MET A 18 -0.84 1.73 11.08
C MET A 18 -0.86 1.92 12.59
N ALA A 19 0.25 1.60 13.25
CA ALA A 19 0.35 1.72 14.72
C ALA A 19 0.27 3.17 15.18
N ARG A 20 1.00 4.07 14.53
CA ARG A 20 1.01 5.50 14.92
C ARG A 20 -0.35 6.14 14.75
N SER A 21 -1.08 5.76 13.71
CA SER A 21 -2.37 6.35 13.40
C SER A 21 -3.54 5.66 14.09
N ASN A 22 -3.30 4.51 14.72
CA ASN A 22 -4.34 3.67 15.31
C ASN A 22 -5.42 3.35 14.27
N SER A 23 -5.01 3.05 13.05
CA SER A 23 -5.91 2.78 11.93
C SER A 23 -6.13 1.29 11.72
N LYS A 24 -7.19 0.93 11.01
CA LYS A 24 -7.52 -0.46 10.68
C LYS A 24 -6.57 -1.05 9.63
N SER A 25 -5.93 -0.20 8.85
CA SER A 25 -4.96 -0.61 7.85
C SER A 25 -4.04 0.54 7.50
N ALA A 26 -2.96 0.23 6.79
CA ALA A 26 -2.08 1.22 6.20
C ALA A 26 -1.43 0.60 4.97
N ALA A 27 -1.00 1.45 4.06
CA ALA A 27 -0.30 1.03 2.86
C ALA A 27 0.97 1.83 2.69
N ALA A 28 2.02 1.18 2.19
CA ALA A 28 3.28 1.83 1.83
C ALA A 28 3.59 1.50 0.38
N LEU A 29 3.93 2.51 -0.40
CA LEU A 29 4.20 2.40 -1.82
C LEU A 29 5.62 2.88 -2.11
N ARG A 30 6.36 2.13 -2.93
CA ARG A 30 7.66 2.54 -3.46
C ARG A 30 7.52 2.75 -4.95
N ASP A 31 7.94 3.92 -5.44
CA ASP A 31 7.91 4.20 -6.88
C ASP A 31 9.20 3.66 -7.54
N ASN A 32 9.27 3.81 -8.86
CA ASN A 32 10.41 3.29 -9.63
C ASN A 32 11.72 4.04 -9.35
N THR A 33 11.65 5.17 -8.66
CA THR A 33 12.87 5.93 -8.27
C THR A 33 13.32 5.62 -6.86
N GLY A 34 12.59 4.76 -6.14
CA GLY A 34 12.92 4.36 -4.77
C GLY A 34 12.29 5.24 -3.69
N ARG A 35 11.51 6.27 -4.07
CA ARG A 35 10.79 7.08 -3.09
C ARG A 35 9.60 6.32 -2.53
N THR A 36 9.30 6.56 -1.25
CA THR A 36 8.23 5.86 -0.55
C THR A 36 7.15 6.82 -0.09
N TYR A 37 5.93 6.31 -0.06
CA TYR A 37 4.72 7.04 0.35
C TYR A 37 3.90 6.14 1.25
N VAL A 38 3.18 6.72 2.20
CA VAL A 38 2.32 5.96 3.10
C VAL A 38 0.95 6.61 3.17
N ALA A 39 -0.07 5.81 3.45
CA ALA A 39 -1.42 6.32 3.67
C ALA A 39 -2.21 5.37 4.54
N ILE A 40 -3.25 5.91 5.17
CA ILE A 40 -4.24 5.17 5.93
C ILE A 40 -5.59 5.34 5.23
N PRO A 41 -6.62 4.54 5.60
CA PRO A 41 -7.94 4.74 5.00
C PRO A 41 -8.46 6.13 5.30
N VAL A 42 -9.23 6.70 4.38
CA VAL A 42 -9.86 8.00 4.55
C VAL A 42 -11.37 7.82 4.52
N LYS A 43 -12.04 8.35 5.53
CA LYS A 43 -13.50 8.33 5.58
C LYS A 43 -13.99 9.67 6.10
N SER A 44 -14.86 10.32 5.32
CA SER A 44 -15.45 11.61 5.67
C SER A 44 -16.83 11.71 5.01
N GLY A 45 -17.89 11.69 5.81
CA GLY A 45 -19.24 11.68 5.25
C GLY A 45 -19.46 10.47 4.34
N ASP A 46 -19.82 10.73 3.09
CA ASP A 46 -20.02 9.67 2.10
C ASP A 46 -18.75 9.33 1.34
N PHE A 47 -17.66 10.05 1.58
CA PHE A 47 -16.39 9.78 0.94
C PHE A 47 -15.64 8.70 1.74
N GLU A 48 -15.25 7.63 1.06
CA GLU A 48 -14.51 6.56 1.71
C GLU A 48 -13.57 5.88 0.70
N VAL A 49 -12.29 5.76 1.05
CA VAL A 49 -11.31 4.98 0.29
C VAL A 49 -10.48 4.16 1.27
N ASP A 50 -10.09 2.96 0.85
CA ASP A 50 -9.19 2.14 1.64
C ASP A 50 -7.76 2.67 1.56
N SER A 51 -6.85 2.08 2.37
CA SER A 51 -5.46 2.53 2.41
C SER A 51 -4.75 2.36 1.06
N LEU A 52 -5.14 1.36 0.28
CA LEU A 52 -4.51 1.10 -1.02
C LEU A 52 -4.81 2.22 -2.01
N ILE A 53 -6.07 2.62 -2.13
CA ILE A 53 -6.44 3.75 -2.99
C ILE A 53 -5.87 5.05 -2.43
N ALA A 54 -5.90 5.23 -1.11
CA ALA A 54 -5.35 6.42 -0.49
C ALA A 54 -3.87 6.60 -0.81
N VAL A 55 -3.06 5.54 -0.72
CA VAL A 55 -1.63 5.65 -1.03
C VAL A 55 -1.38 5.92 -2.52
N LEU A 56 -2.23 5.37 -3.38
CA LEU A 56 -2.15 5.67 -4.81
C LEU A 56 -2.39 7.17 -5.07
N VAL A 57 -3.40 7.75 -4.43
CA VAL A 57 -3.71 9.17 -4.56
C VAL A 57 -2.53 10.02 -4.08
N VAL A 58 -1.99 9.71 -2.90
CA VAL A 58 -0.84 10.44 -2.34
C VAL A 58 0.35 10.38 -3.30
N ALA A 59 0.64 9.21 -3.81
CA ALA A 59 1.76 9.01 -4.74
C ALA A 59 1.53 9.77 -6.05
N LYS A 60 0.34 9.66 -6.64
CA LYS A 60 0.03 10.36 -7.89
C LYS A 60 0.06 11.87 -7.70
N ALA A 61 -0.38 12.37 -6.54
CA ALA A 61 -0.30 13.80 -6.22
C ALA A 61 1.15 14.28 -6.11
N SER A 62 2.09 13.37 -5.88
CA SER A 62 3.52 13.64 -5.81
C SER A 62 4.23 13.39 -7.15
N SER A 63 3.46 13.14 -8.20
CA SER A 63 3.98 12.93 -9.57
C SER A 63 4.96 11.76 -9.67
N ILE A 64 4.59 10.61 -9.12
CA ILE A 64 5.45 9.42 -9.19
C ILE A 64 5.62 8.95 -10.63
N ASN A 65 6.72 8.25 -10.86
CA ASN A 65 7.02 7.64 -12.15
C ASN A 65 6.93 6.12 -12.03
N GLY A 66 5.70 5.59 -12.11
CA GLY A 66 5.44 4.16 -12.00
C GLY A 66 5.39 3.68 -10.57
N ILE A 67 5.00 2.42 -10.39
CA ILE A 67 4.86 1.77 -9.09
C ILE A 67 5.73 0.52 -9.09
N GLU A 68 6.71 0.46 -8.19
CA GLU A 68 7.53 -0.73 -8.06
C GLU A 68 6.86 -1.77 -7.17
N ALA A 69 6.44 -1.35 -5.97
CA ALA A 69 5.81 -2.26 -5.01
C ALA A 69 4.91 -1.51 -4.05
N ILE A 70 3.87 -2.18 -3.58
CA ILE A 70 2.99 -1.69 -2.53
C ILE A 70 2.79 -2.81 -1.50
N VAL A 71 2.85 -2.46 -0.22
CA VAL A 71 2.54 -3.36 0.88
C VAL A 71 1.38 -2.79 1.68
N VAL A 72 0.35 -3.60 1.89
CA VAL A 72 -0.82 -3.26 2.71
C VAL A 72 -0.80 -4.12 3.96
N CYS A 73 -1.00 -3.51 5.12
CA CYS A 73 -1.15 -4.25 6.38
C CYS A 73 -2.50 -3.93 7.01
N GLY A 74 -2.96 -4.85 7.87
CA GLY A 74 -4.25 -4.72 8.53
C GLY A 74 -5.38 -5.26 7.67
N GLN A 75 -6.44 -4.47 7.53
CA GLN A 75 -7.61 -4.89 6.77
C GLN A 75 -7.26 -5.10 5.29
N GLU A 76 -7.74 -6.20 4.73
CA GLU A 76 -7.50 -6.52 3.32
C GLU A 76 -8.19 -5.48 2.42
N PRO A 77 -7.51 -5.01 1.36
CA PRO A 77 -8.13 -4.05 0.45
C PRO A 77 -9.25 -4.68 -0.37
N ALA A 78 -10.18 -3.85 -0.81
CA ALA A 78 -11.27 -4.33 -1.67
C ALA A 78 -10.71 -4.85 -3.00
N PRO A 79 -11.31 -5.91 -3.58
CA PRO A 79 -10.88 -6.41 -4.90
C PRO A 79 -10.88 -5.32 -5.98
N SER A 80 -11.82 -4.38 -5.92
CA SER A 80 -11.86 -3.27 -6.86
C SER A 80 -10.64 -2.37 -6.73
N SER A 81 -10.14 -2.17 -5.52
CA SER A 81 -8.92 -1.38 -5.29
C SER A 81 -7.69 -2.08 -5.88
N VAL A 82 -7.59 -3.39 -5.70
CA VAL A 82 -6.51 -4.19 -6.30
C VAL A 82 -6.55 -4.05 -7.83
N SER A 83 -7.74 -4.10 -8.42
CA SER A 83 -7.90 -3.94 -9.87
C SER A 83 -7.44 -2.57 -10.36
N VAL A 84 -7.70 -1.52 -9.58
CA VAL A 84 -7.24 -0.17 -9.93
C VAL A 84 -5.71 -0.12 -10.00
N ILE A 85 -5.03 -0.71 -9.02
CA ILE A 85 -3.56 -0.72 -9.01
C ILE A 85 -3.03 -1.46 -10.24
N LYS A 86 -3.59 -2.63 -10.54
CA LYS A 86 -3.12 -3.43 -11.66
C LYS A 86 -3.41 -2.78 -13.02
N SER A 87 -4.46 -1.96 -13.08
CA SER A 87 -4.77 -1.16 -14.25
C SER A 87 -3.82 0.02 -14.41
N GLU A 88 -3.41 0.63 -13.28
CA GLU A 88 -2.45 1.75 -13.32
C GLU A 88 -1.06 1.28 -13.73
N ASP A 89 -0.61 0.15 -13.20
CA ASP A 89 0.71 -0.37 -13.50
C ASP A 89 0.68 -1.90 -13.35
N SER A 90 0.61 -2.60 -14.47
CA SER A 90 0.53 -4.08 -14.47
C SER A 90 1.79 -4.74 -13.92
N GLY A 91 2.91 -4.03 -13.88
CA GLY A 91 4.16 -4.54 -13.33
C GLY A 91 4.31 -4.33 -11.83
N ALA A 92 3.37 -3.60 -11.20
CA ALA A 92 3.46 -3.32 -9.76
C ALA A 92 3.31 -4.61 -8.95
N LYS A 93 4.21 -4.80 -7.99
CA LYS A 93 4.10 -5.88 -7.01
C LYS A 93 3.20 -5.40 -5.89
N LEU A 94 2.22 -6.21 -5.52
CA LEU A 94 1.23 -5.84 -4.50
C LEU A 94 1.13 -6.95 -3.49
N TYR A 95 1.31 -6.61 -2.21
CA TYR A 95 1.34 -7.59 -1.12
C TYR A 95 0.42 -7.19 0.01
N LEU A 96 -0.14 -8.20 0.67
CA LEU A 96 -0.82 -8.06 1.95
C LEU A 96 0.06 -8.72 3.02
N VAL A 97 0.19 -8.08 4.17
CA VAL A 97 0.94 -8.63 5.30
C VAL A 97 0.06 -9.65 6.02
N SER A 98 0.56 -10.87 6.18
CA SER A 98 -0.14 -11.92 6.91
C SER A 98 0.02 -11.74 8.42
N GLU A 99 -0.71 -12.55 9.20
CA GLU A 99 -0.57 -12.55 10.66
C GLU A 99 0.84 -12.94 11.11
N ALA A 100 1.55 -13.70 10.28
CA ALA A 100 2.94 -14.11 10.54
C ALA A 100 3.95 -13.08 10.02
N ASP A 101 3.50 -11.88 9.64
CA ASP A 101 4.34 -10.82 9.08
C ASP A 101 5.04 -11.24 7.79
N GLU A 102 4.36 -12.06 6.99
CA GLU A 102 4.84 -12.45 5.68
C GLU A 102 4.12 -11.69 4.59
N LEU A 103 4.79 -11.48 3.44
CA LEU A 103 4.21 -10.77 2.29
C LEU A 103 3.50 -11.78 1.39
N ILE A 104 2.19 -11.63 1.27
CA ILE A 104 1.34 -12.49 0.45
C ILE A 104 0.92 -11.69 -0.78
N SER A 105 1.18 -12.22 -1.99
CA SER A 105 0.82 -11.54 -3.24
C SER A 105 -0.70 -11.41 -3.39
N LEU A 106 -1.11 -10.26 -3.82
CA LEU A 106 -2.52 -9.97 -4.13
C LEU A 106 -2.79 -10.01 -5.63
#